data_8c9aaac1532ccc5cc142d0b785cbfce4
#
_entry.id   8c9aaac1532ccc5cc142d0b785cbfce4
#
_cell.length_a   1.000
_cell.length_b   1.000
_cell.length_c   1.000
_cell.angle_alpha   90.00
_cell.angle_beta   90.00
_cell.angle_gamma   90.00
#
_symmetry.space_group_name_H-M   'P 1'
#
loop_
_entity.id
_entity.type
_entity.pdbx_description
1 polymer ?
#
loop_
_entity_poly.entity_id
_entity_poly.type
_entity_poly.pdbx_seq_one_letter_code
_entity_poly.pdbx_strand_id
1 'polypeptide(L)'
;MRQVLIDRTSRIDAIDLWAISPAPSASRVLACDCSLDSGVVSLVSSSARVVYAALAGDLAVAAAKFGASALSGSTAMLTEAIHSLVDSADQLLLLTGQSRARKPPDRTHPLGYGMETYFWSFVVALFVFFLGGLVAFYQGARHILTPQPIVSPAISLGVLVVSALFEGWSFAVGFREYKRVVRGRDIPLWSFIKASKDPSLYGTLLEDFSAFMGIAIAALGVIASSLLHIGWADGAASIAIGLLLFGVSAVLVNETRSLIAGEAVAIPIMEELHRVLAADSRIL
;
A
#
# COMPACT_ATOMS: atom_id res chain seq x y z
N MET A 1 -24.12 -28.99 31.45
CA MET A 1 -24.17 -29.50 30.09
C MET A 1 -24.45 -28.36 29.14
N ARG A 2 -23.58 -27.34 29.07
CA ARG A 2 -23.63 -26.17 28.16
C ARG A 2 -22.27 -25.50 28.14
N GLN A 3 -21.29 -26.13 27.50
CA GLN A 3 -19.96 -25.49 27.31
C GLN A 3 -19.12 -26.33 26.34
N VAL A 4 -19.59 -26.56 25.13
CA VAL A 4 -18.77 -27.10 24.01
C VAL A 4 -19.45 -26.71 22.70
N LEU A 5 -19.49 -25.42 22.36
CA LEU A 5 -19.98 -25.01 21.04
C LEU A 5 -19.53 -23.58 20.65
N ILE A 6 -18.32 -23.17 21.08
CA ILE A 6 -17.67 -21.95 20.57
C ILE A 6 -16.19 -22.29 20.40
N ASP A 7 -15.84 -23.04 19.38
CA ASP A 7 -14.44 -23.09 18.91
C ASP A 7 -14.33 -23.83 17.56
N ARG A 8 -14.94 -23.31 16.52
CA ARG A 8 -14.74 -23.86 15.16
C ARG A 8 -14.71 -22.85 14.03
N THR A 9 -14.52 -21.56 14.31
CA THR A 9 -14.53 -20.56 13.21
C THR A 9 -13.29 -19.65 13.16
N SER A 10 -12.20 -19.97 13.87
CA SER A 10 -11.00 -19.13 13.89
C SER A 10 -9.68 -19.86 13.61
N ARG A 11 -9.71 -21.09 13.14
CA ARG A 11 -8.52 -21.70 12.51
C ARG A 11 -8.66 -21.60 11.00
N ILE A 12 -8.37 -20.44 10.46
CA ILE A 12 -7.87 -20.36 9.09
C ILE A 12 -6.50 -21.04 9.18
N ASP A 13 -6.43 -22.26 8.66
CA ASP A 13 -5.18 -23.02 8.66
C ASP A 13 -4.13 -22.22 7.86
N ALA A 14 -3.25 -21.55 8.60
CA ALA A 14 -2.09 -20.84 8.06
C ALA A 14 -1.19 -21.73 7.18
N ILE A 15 -1.39 -23.05 7.26
CA ILE A 15 -0.73 -24.10 6.47
C ILE A 15 -0.89 -23.87 4.96
N ASP A 16 -2.00 -23.26 4.56
CA ASP A 16 -2.36 -23.14 3.15
C ASP A 16 -1.77 -21.93 2.43
N LEU A 17 -1.32 -20.90 3.15
CA LEU A 17 -0.64 -19.75 2.56
C LEU A 17 0.78 -20.07 2.07
N TRP A 18 1.40 -21.12 2.64
CA TRP A 18 2.77 -21.52 2.29
C TRP A 18 2.85 -22.41 1.04
N ALA A 19 1.80 -23.12 0.69
CA ALA A 19 1.73 -23.91 -0.56
C ALA A 19 1.82 -23.05 -1.84
N ILE A 20 2.02 -21.74 -1.70
CA ILE A 20 2.07 -20.75 -2.78
C ILE A 20 3.43 -20.72 -3.49
N SER A 21 4.51 -21.20 -2.86
CA SER A 21 5.80 -21.33 -3.52
C SER A 21 6.27 -22.80 -3.46
N PRO A 22 6.46 -23.50 -4.58
CA PRO A 22 7.10 -24.79 -4.55
C PRO A 22 8.56 -24.56 -4.13
N ALA A 23 8.93 -25.01 -2.92
CA ALA A 23 10.32 -25.06 -2.52
C ALA A 23 11.10 -25.86 -3.55
N PRO A 24 12.23 -25.34 -4.08
CA PRO A 24 13.11 -26.14 -4.92
C PRO A 24 13.59 -27.35 -4.12
N SER A 25 13.45 -28.54 -4.68
CA SER A 25 13.93 -29.78 -4.05
C SER A 25 15.39 -29.60 -3.62
N ALA A 26 15.74 -30.08 -2.43
CA ALA A 26 17.06 -29.96 -1.80
C ALA A 26 18.25 -30.40 -2.70
N SER A 27 17.98 -31.16 -3.75
CA SER A 27 18.97 -31.56 -4.77
C SER A 27 19.38 -30.45 -5.75
N ARG A 28 18.68 -29.29 -5.80
CA ARG A 28 19.04 -28.16 -6.67
C ARG A 28 19.82 -27.04 -5.98
N VAL A 29 19.98 -27.08 -4.67
CA VAL A 29 20.69 -26.03 -3.93
C VAL A 29 22.21 -26.14 -4.04
N LEU A 30 22.76 -27.31 -4.47
CA LEU A 30 24.21 -27.55 -4.58
C LEU A 30 24.79 -27.37 -5.99
N ALA A 31 23.99 -26.99 -6.98
CA ALA A 31 24.47 -26.70 -8.32
C ALA A 31 23.99 -25.28 -8.74
N CYS A 32 24.42 -24.26 -8.02
CA CYS A 32 24.31 -22.89 -8.50
C CYS A 32 25.48 -22.59 -9.42
N ASP A 33 25.33 -23.02 -10.67
CA ASP A 33 26.22 -22.65 -11.78
C ASP A 33 25.96 -21.16 -12.06
N CYS A 34 26.94 -20.31 -11.71
CA CYS A 34 26.85 -18.86 -11.80
C CYS A 34 27.10 -18.37 -13.23
N SER A 35 26.34 -18.90 -14.20
CA SER A 35 26.20 -18.26 -15.49
C SER A 35 25.03 -17.31 -15.46
N LEU A 36 25.31 -16.02 -15.22
CA LEU A 36 24.34 -14.93 -15.36
C LEU A 36 23.84 -14.89 -16.80
N ASP A 37 22.71 -15.55 -17.02
CA ASP A 37 22.06 -15.61 -18.32
C ASP A 37 21.63 -14.21 -18.73
N SER A 38 22.05 -13.75 -19.89
CA SER A 38 21.75 -12.43 -20.46
C SER A 38 20.23 -12.13 -20.55
N GLY A 39 19.39 -13.14 -20.41
CA GLY A 39 17.93 -13.03 -20.32
C GLY A 39 17.43 -12.35 -19.04
N VAL A 40 18.10 -12.54 -17.90
CA VAL A 40 17.69 -11.93 -16.62
C VAL A 40 17.96 -10.42 -16.61
N VAL A 41 19.04 -9.97 -17.25
CA VAL A 41 19.39 -8.55 -17.38
C VAL A 41 18.38 -7.80 -18.25
N SER A 42 17.81 -8.45 -19.28
CA SER A 42 16.82 -7.82 -20.15
C SER A 42 15.44 -7.66 -19.49
N LEU A 43 15.06 -8.56 -18.57
CA LEU A 43 13.82 -8.47 -17.80
C LEU A 43 13.89 -7.31 -16.77
N VAL A 44 15.05 -7.09 -16.15
CA VAL A 44 15.25 -6.00 -15.19
C VAL A 44 15.20 -4.62 -15.88
N SER A 45 15.72 -4.51 -17.11
CA SER A 45 15.68 -3.24 -17.85
C SER A 45 14.29 -2.89 -18.41
N SER A 46 13.44 -3.86 -18.69
CA SER A 46 12.05 -3.63 -19.09
C SER A 46 11.19 -3.21 -17.89
N SER A 47 11.46 -3.72 -16.70
CA SER A 47 10.73 -3.36 -15.48
C SER A 47 11.00 -1.91 -15.05
N ALA A 48 12.21 -1.40 -15.15
CA ALA A 48 12.53 -0.01 -14.80
C ALA A 48 11.75 1.01 -15.67
N ARG A 49 11.65 0.78 -16.97
CA ARG A 49 10.88 1.66 -17.87
C ARG A 49 9.38 1.69 -17.52
N VAL A 50 8.81 0.56 -17.13
CA VAL A 50 7.41 0.47 -16.72
C VAL A 50 7.18 1.26 -15.43
N VAL A 51 8.08 1.13 -14.45
CA VAL A 51 8.00 1.87 -13.18
C VAL A 51 8.11 3.38 -13.39
N TYR A 52 9.07 3.84 -14.21
CA TYR A 52 9.17 5.28 -14.53
C TYR A 52 7.97 5.81 -15.32
N ALA A 53 7.37 5.00 -16.18
CA ALA A 53 6.16 5.38 -16.91
C ALA A 53 4.95 5.50 -15.96
N ALA A 54 4.79 4.58 -15.01
CA ALA A 54 3.77 4.66 -13.98
C ALA A 54 3.95 5.93 -13.12
N LEU A 55 5.15 6.15 -12.58
CA LEU A 55 5.46 7.33 -11.78
C LEU A 55 5.20 8.63 -12.55
N ALA A 56 5.54 8.70 -13.85
CA ALA A 56 5.24 9.87 -14.67
C ALA A 56 3.73 10.08 -14.85
N GLY A 57 2.97 9.00 -14.94
CA GLY A 57 1.50 9.03 -14.95
C GLY A 57 0.91 9.59 -13.67
N ASP A 58 1.37 9.11 -12.52
CA ASP A 58 0.93 9.56 -11.19
C ASP A 58 1.25 11.04 -10.96
N LEU A 59 2.46 11.49 -11.34
CA LEU A 59 2.85 12.91 -11.29
C LEU A 59 2.00 13.79 -12.23
N ALA A 60 1.62 13.28 -13.39
CA ALA A 60 0.74 14.01 -14.30
C ALA A 60 -0.68 14.14 -13.74
N VAL A 61 -1.21 13.10 -13.09
CA VAL A 61 -2.50 13.13 -12.38
C VAL A 61 -2.44 14.11 -11.20
N ALA A 62 -1.36 14.06 -10.40
CA ALA A 62 -1.15 15.01 -9.31
C ALA A 62 -1.13 16.46 -9.83
N ALA A 63 -0.38 16.74 -10.88
CA ALA A 63 -0.32 18.08 -11.50
C ALA A 63 -1.70 18.54 -12.02
N ALA A 64 -2.47 17.66 -12.64
CA ALA A 64 -3.85 17.97 -13.08
C ALA A 64 -4.78 18.28 -11.90
N LYS A 65 -4.69 17.52 -10.80
CA LYS A 65 -5.44 17.75 -9.55
C LYS A 65 -5.05 19.11 -8.93
N PHE A 66 -3.74 19.45 -8.88
CA PHE A 66 -3.29 20.77 -8.40
C PHE A 66 -3.82 21.91 -9.27
N GLY A 67 -3.76 21.75 -10.60
CA GLY A 67 -4.32 22.74 -11.53
C GLY A 67 -5.82 22.94 -11.34
N ALA A 68 -6.58 21.85 -11.21
CA ALA A 68 -8.01 21.90 -10.95
C ALA A 68 -8.33 22.55 -9.59
N SER A 69 -7.56 22.24 -8.55
CA SER A 69 -7.72 22.88 -7.23
C SER A 69 -7.48 24.38 -7.30
N ALA A 70 -6.41 24.82 -7.96
CA ALA A 70 -6.09 26.24 -8.12
C ALA A 70 -7.18 27.02 -8.91
N LEU A 71 -7.80 26.37 -9.91
CA LEU A 71 -8.86 26.98 -10.73
C LEU A 71 -10.22 26.98 -10.05
N SER A 72 -10.51 25.98 -9.19
CA SER A 72 -11.81 25.82 -8.56
C SER A 72 -11.89 26.39 -7.15
N GLY A 73 -10.77 26.46 -6.44
CA GLY A 73 -10.70 26.83 -5.01
C GLY A 73 -11.19 25.73 -4.07
N SER A 74 -11.42 24.49 -4.56
CA SER A 74 -11.86 23.38 -3.75
C SER A 74 -10.72 22.85 -2.86
N THR A 75 -10.99 22.77 -1.56
CA THR A 75 -10.07 22.23 -0.55
C THR A 75 -9.99 20.71 -0.63
N ALA A 76 -11.11 20.03 -0.91
CA ALA A 76 -11.11 18.58 -1.13
C ALA A 76 -10.27 18.20 -2.35
N MET A 77 -10.33 19.02 -3.42
CA MET A 77 -9.50 18.82 -4.61
C MET A 77 -8.01 19.04 -4.31
N LEU A 78 -7.68 20.04 -3.47
CA LEU A 78 -6.30 20.25 -3.02
C LEU A 78 -5.79 19.08 -2.18
N THR A 79 -6.63 18.56 -1.29
CA THR A 79 -6.31 17.37 -0.50
C THR A 79 -6.00 16.16 -1.39
N GLU A 80 -6.82 15.92 -2.41
CA GLU A 80 -6.59 14.87 -3.40
C GLU A 80 -5.31 15.08 -4.21
N ALA A 81 -4.97 16.32 -4.55
CA ALA A 81 -3.73 16.65 -5.24
C ALA A 81 -2.50 16.34 -4.36
N ILE A 82 -2.53 16.70 -3.09
CA ILE A 82 -1.48 16.40 -2.12
C ILE A 82 -1.36 14.88 -1.92
N HIS A 83 -2.49 14.16 -1.81
CA HIS A 83 -2.48 12.71 -1.69
C HIS A 83 -1.79 12.05 -2.88
N SER A 84 -2.16 12.38 -4.12
CA SER A 84 -1.49 11.83 -5.31
C SER A 84 0.00 12.18 -5.41
N LEU A 85 0.43 13.32 -4.87
CA LEU A 85 1.85 13.65 -4.77
C LEU A 85 2.56 12.79 -3.72
N VAL A 86 1.91 12.52 -2.59
CA VAL A 86 2.42 11.62 -1.54
C VAL A 86 2.56 10.22 -2.09
N ASP A 87 1.58 9.68 -2.80
CA ASP A 87 1.62 8.36 -3.43
C ASP A 87 2.79 8.22 -4.40
N SER A 88 3.06 9.27 -5.21
CA SER A 88 4.24 9.30 -6.08
C SER A 88 5.56 9.28 -5.31
N ALA A 89 5.62 9.97 -4.16
CA ALA A 89 6.80 9.95 -3.29
C ALA A 89 6.97 8.59 -2.60
N ASP A 90 5.87 7.96 -2.20
CA ASP A 90 5.85 6.66 -1.54
C ASP A 90 6.36 5.56 -2.46
N GLN A 91 5.99 5.57 -3.74
CA GLN A 91 6.56 4.69 -4.75
C GLN A 91 8.09 4.82 -4.85
N LEU A 92 8.63 6.05 -4.83
CA LEU A 92 10.07 6.28 -4.84
C LEU A 92 10.77 5.76 -3.57
N LEU A 93 10.14 5.92 -2.41
CA LEU A 93 10.66 5.43 -1.14
C LEU A 93 10.66 3.90 -1.10
N LEU A 94 9.60 3.24 -1.56
CA LEU A 94 9.53 1.78 -1.66
C LEU A 94 10.58 1.22 -2.63
N LEU A 95 10.76 1.84 -3.81
CA LEU A 95 11.82 1.46 -4.74
C LEU A 95 13.22 1.61 -4.13
N THR A 96 13.44 2.67 -3.36
CA THR A 96 14.69 2.89 -2.63
C THR A 96 14.92 1.78 -1.60
N GLY A 97 13.88 1.42 -0.84
CA GLY A 97 13.91 0.33 0.14
C GLY A 97 14.25 -1.01 -0.52
N GLN A 98 13.56 -1.35 -1.60
CA GLN A 98 13.82 -2.58 -2.35
C GLN A 98 15.24 -2.63 -2.94
N SER A 99 15.73 -1.51 -3.46
CA SER A 99 17.09 -1.41 -4.00
C SER A 99 18.15 -1.62 -2.90
N ARG A 100 17.93 -1.03 -1.72
CA ARG A 100 18.83 -1.19 -0.57
C ARG A 100 18.78 -2.59 0.01
N ALA A 101 17.60 -3.19 0.10
CA ALA A 101 17.42 -4.53 0.63
C ALA A 101 18.15 -5.62 -0.18
N ARG A 102 18.41 -5.36 -1.48
CA ARG A 102 19.14 -6.29 -2.36
C ARG A 102 20.67 -6.29 -2.17
N LYS A 103 21.22 -5.42 -1.31
CA LYS A 103 22.65 -5.41 -1.04
C LYS A 103 23.07 -6.71 -0.36
N PRO A 104 24.22 -7.28 -0.79
CA PRO A 104 24.74 -8.51 -0.19
C PRO A 104 25.16 -8.28 1.26
N PRO A 105 25.21 -9.35 2.09
CA PRO A 105 25.73 -9.27 3.44
C PRO A 105 27.16 -8.74 3.49
N ASP A 106 27.46 -7.97 4.53
CA ASP A 106 28.79 -7.45 4.83
C ASP A 106 29.15 -7.64 6.32
N ARG A 107 30.31 -7.14 6.73
CA ARG A 107 30.77 -7.28 8.13
C ARG A 107 29.86 -6.55 9.14
N THR A 108 29.17 -5.51 8.71
CA THR A 108 28.27 -4.71 9.56
C THR A 108 26.85 -5.27 9.54
N HIS A 109 26.46 -5.92 8.45
CA HIS A 109 25.13 -6.54 8.28
C HIS A 109 25.31 -8.01 7.84
N PRO A 110 25.66 -8.91 8.75
CA PRO A 110 25.94 -10.32 8.41
C PRO A 110 24.74 -11.08 7.81
N LEU A 111 23.53 -10.66 8.14
CA LEU A 111 22.29 -11.23 7.60
C LEU A 111 21.77 -10.50 6.34
N GLY A 112 22.55 -9.53 5.82
CA GLY A 112 22.16 -8.70 4.70
C GLY A 112 21.26 -7.53 5.09
N TYR A 113 20.71 -6.86 4.08
CA TYR A 113 19.95 -5.62 4.23
C TYR A 113 18.44 -5.79 4.06
N GLY A 114 17.91 -7.00 4.15
CA GLY A 114 16.48 -7.29 3.93
C GLY A 114 15.52 -6.45 4.78
N MET A 115 15.95 -6.05 5.99
CA MET A 115 15.16 -5.20 6.90
C MET A 115 14.93 -3.77 6.37
N GLU A 116 15.72 -3.31 5.41
CA GLU A 116 15.52 -2.00 4.77
C GLU A 116 14.14 -1.89 4.12
N THR A 117 13.58 -2.96 3.58
CA THR A 117 12.23 -2.96 3.02
C THR A 117 11.19 -2.54 4.05
N TYR A 118 11.26 -3.11 5.26
CA TYR A 118 10.32 -2.79 6.34
C TYR A 118 10.49 -1.37 6.86
N PHE A 119 11.76 -0.93 6.99
CA PHE A 119 12.07 0.44 7.42
C PHE A 119 11.50 1.47 6.44
N TRP A 120 11.72 1.30 5.14
CA TRP A 120 11.19 2.24 4.14
C TRP A 120 9.67 2.20 4.04
N SER A 121 9.03 1.04 4.18
CA SER A 121 7.57 0.95 4.27
C SER A 121 7.02 1.65 5.52
N PHE A 122 7.74 1.64 6.64
CA PHE A 122 7.38 2.41 7.82
C PHE A 122 7.50 3.93 7.57
N VAL A 123 8.55 4.36 6.86
CA VAL A 123 8.72 5.77 6.45
C VAL A 123 7.55 6.21 5.56
N VAL A 124 7.16 5.40 4.58
CA VAL A 124 5.96 5.63 3.74
C VAL A 124 4.72 5.85 4.60
N ALA A 125 4.45 4.95 5.56
CA ALA A 125 3.30 5.10 6.45
C ALA A 125 3.32 6.43 7.24
N LEU A 126 4.49 6.94 7.63
CA LEU A 126 4.62 8.26 8.27
C LEU A 126 4.37 9.41 7.28
N PHE A 127 4.79 9.27 6.02
CA PHE A 127 4.51 10.27 4.98
C PHE A 127 2.99 10.38 4.74
N VAL A 128 2.29 9.26 4.58
CA VAL A 128 0.82 9.23 4.46
C VAL A 128 0.16 9.88 5.67
N PHE A 129 0.65 9.61 6.89
CA PHE A 129 0.12 10.21 8.12
C PHE A 129 0.29 11.73 8.14
N PHE A 130 1.52 12.23 7.96
CA PHE A 130 1.82 13.64 8.15
C PHE A 130 1.42 14.48 6.94
N LEU A 131 1.84 14.10 5.74
CA LEU A 131 1.62 14.91 4.54
C LEU A 131 0.23 14.64 3.94
N GLY A 132 -0.25 13.40 3.98
CA GLY A 132 -1.61 13.08 3.56
C GLY A 132 -2.64 13.48 4.61
N GLY A 133 -2.67 12.76 5.73
CA GLY A 133 -3.72 12.87 6.74
C GLY A 133 -3.75 14.19 7.49
N LEU A 134 -2.63 14.63 8.08
CA LEU A 134 -2.58 15.83 8.90
C LEU A 134 -2.81 17.11 8.08
N VAL A 135 -2.22 17.20 6.89
CA VAL A 135 -2.43 18.36 6.00
C VAL A 135 -3.89 18.41 5.53
N ALA A 136 -4.48 17.28 5.13
CA ALA A 136 -5.89 17.19 4.74
C ALA A 136 -6.83 17.65 5.88
N PHE A 137 -6.59 17.15 7.07
CA PHE A 137 -7.35 17.52 8.26
C PHE A 137 -7.24 19.02 8.56
N TYR A 138 -6.03 19.57 8.55
CA TYR A 138 -5.79 21.01 8.78
C TYR A 138 -6.47 21.88 7.73
N GLN A 139 -6.33 21.54 6.46
CA GLN A 139 -6.95 22.26 5.34
C GLN A 139 -8.47 22.24 5.44
N GLY A 140 -9.06 21.07 5.72
CA GLY A 140 -10.49 20.92 5.88
C GLY A 140 -11.03 21.72 7.08
N ALA A 141 -10.36 21.66 8.23
CA ALA A 141 -10.72 22.43 9.42
C ALA A 141 -10.68 23.95 9.14
N ARG A 142 -9.63 24.41 8.47
CA ARG A 142 -9.50 25.82 8.06
C ARG A 142 -10.63 26.24 7.12
N HIS A 143 -10.96 25.39 6.14
CA HIS A 143 -12.04 25.69 5.19
C HIS A 143 -13.42 25.75 5.84
N ILE A 144 -13.70 24.92 6.85
CA ILE A 144 -14.94 24.97 7.61
C ILE A 144 -15.08 26.31 8.36
N LEU A 145 -13.95 26.81 8.93
CA LEU A 145 -13.96 28.09 9.66
C LEU A 145 -14.08 29.30 8.72
N THR A 146 -13.56 29.21 7.52
CA THR A 146 -13.59 30.28 6.51
C THR A 146 -14.01 29.70 5.14
N PRO A 147 -15.29 29.36 4.95
CA PRO A 147 -15.74 28.73 3.72
C PRO A 147 -15.53 29.64 2.51
N GLN A 148 -14.95 29.09 1.45
CA GLN A 148 -14.77 29.76 0.16
C GLN A 148 -15.67 29.09 -0.89
N PRO A 149 -16.36 29.86 -1.73
CA PRO A 149 -17.19 29.26 -2.78
C PRO A 149 -16.31 28.58 -3.85
N ILE A 150 -16.75 27.42 -4.32
CA ILE A 150 -16.11 26.72 -5.44
C ILE A 150 -16.48 27.45 -6.73
N VAL A 151 -15.47 28.02 -7.41
CA VAL A 151 -15.70 28.86 -8.61
C VAL A 151 -16.02 28.01 -9.84
N SER A 152 -15.35 26.85 -10.00
CA SER A 152 -15.47 26.00 -11.19
C SER A 152 -15.64 24.52 -10.83
N PRO A 153 -16.80 24.10 -10.30
CA PRO A 153 -17.01 22.72 -9.85
C PRO A 153 -16.93 21.71 -11.00
N ALA A 154 -17.28 22.10 -12.22
CA ALA A 154 -17.20 21.21 -13.39
C ALA A 154 -15.75 20.78 -13.71
N ILE A 155 -14.78 21.69 -13.50
CA ILE A 155 -13.34 21.35 -13.71
C ILE A 155 -12.91 20.34 -12.68
N SER A 156 -13.23 20.57 -11.37
CA SER A 156 -12.90 19.61 -10.30
C SER A 156 -13.52 18.25 -10.56
N LEU A 157 -14.82 18.19 -10.87
CA LEU A 157 -15.51 16.93 -11.13
C LEU A 157 -14.95 16.22 -12.37
N GLY A 158 -14.62 16.96 -13.43
CA GLY A 158 -13.99 16.40 -14.64
C GLY A 158 -12.65 15.72 -14.33
N VAL A 159 -11.78 16.41 -13.58
CA VAL A 159 -10.48 15.85 -13.18
C VAL A 159 -10.65 14.67 -12.20
N LEU A 160 -11.59 14.74 -11.25
CA LEU A 160 -11.87 13.63 -10.35
C LEU A 160 -12.38 12.39 -11.09
N VAL A 161 -13.22 12.55 -12.12
CA VAL A 161 -13.66 11.41 -12.96
C VAL A 161 -12.49 10.77 -13.70
N VAL A 162 -11.62 11.57 -14.33
CA VAL A 162 -10.42 11.04 -14.99
C VAL A 162 -9.50 10.35 -13.99
N SER A 163 -9.28 10.95 -12.81
CA SER A 163 -8.48 10.34 -11.73
C SER A 163 -9.11 9.04 -11.23
N ALA A 164 -10.44 8.98 -11.07
CA ALA A 164 -11.14 7.77 -10.64
C ALA A 164 -10.97 6.60 -11.62
N LEU A 165 -10.93 6.89 -12.93
CA LEU A 165 -10.66 5.86 -13.94
C LEU A 165 -9.22 5.32 -13.81
N PHE A 166 -8.26 6.20 -13.57
CA PHE A 166 -6.85 5.85 -13.44
C PHE A 166 -6.58 5.06 -12.15
N GLU A 167 -6.99 5.61 -11.00
CA GLU A 167 -6.85 4.96 -9.68
C GLU A 167 -7.67 3.65 -9.60
N GLY A 168 -8.88 3.64 -10.16
CA GLY A 168 -9.71 2.44 -10.23
C GLY A 168 -9.06 1.33 -11.08
N TRP A 169 -8.35 1.69 -12.14
CA TRP A 169 -7.55 0.74 -12.93
C TRP A 169 -6.39 0.18 -12.10
N SER A 170 -5.61 1.05 -11.42
CA SER A 170 -4.50 0.66 -10.54
C SER A 170 -4.98 -0.29 -9.45
N PHE A 171 -6.01 0.09 -8.71
CA PHE A 171 -6.65 -0.76 -7.70
C PHE A 171 -7.11 -2.11 -8.26
N ALA A 172 -7.71 -2.13 -9.44
CA ALA A 172 -8.14 -3.38 -10.08
C ALA A 172 -6.97 -4.30 -10.42
N VAL A 173 -5.83 -3.74 -10.81
CA VAL A 173 -4.59 -4.51 -11.06
C VAL A 173 -4.05 -5.08 -9.75
N GLY A 174 -3.90 -4.26 -8.71
CA GLY A 174 -3.47 -4.68 -7.38
C GLY A 174 -4.39 -5.74 -6.78
N PHE A 175 -5.71 -5.56 -6.91
CA PHE A 175 -6.69 -6.53 -6.43
C PHE A 175 -6.67 -7.87 -7.20
N ARG A 176 -6.35 -7.84 -8.49
CA ARG A 176 -6.12 -9.09 -9.26
C ARG A 176 -4.88 -9.81 -8.78
N GLU A 177 -3.82 -9.08 -8.44
CA GLU A 177 -2.60 -9.68 -7.91
C GLU A 177 -2.85 -10.30 -6.53
N TYR A 178 -3.56 -9.59 -5.63
CA TYR A 178 -4.04 -10.17 -4.38
C TYR A 178 -4.81 -11.48 -4.60
N LYS A 179 -5.79 -11.49 -5.51
CA LYS A 179 -6.56 -12.72 -5.84
C LYS A 179 -5.68 -13.83 -6.41
N ARG A 180 -4.63 -13.49 -7.16
CA ARG A 180 -3.66 -14.44 -7.68
C ARG A 180 -2.84 -15.07 -6.55
N VAL A 181 -2.38 -14.25 -5.61
CA VAL A 181 -1.61 -14.69 -4.43
C VAL A 181 -2.47 -15.63 -3.57
N VAL A 182 -3.72 -15.28 -3.31
CA VAL A 182 -4.65 -16.08 -2.53
C VAL A 182 -5.13 -17.35 -3.28
N ARG A 183 -4.81 -17.48 -4.58
CA ARG A 183 -5.16 -18.64 -5.43
C ARG A 183 -6.64 -19.05 -5.37
N GLY A 184 -7.54 -18.06 -5.32
CA GLY A 184 -8.99 -18.32 -5.31
C GLY A 184 -9.55 -18.87 -3.99
N ARG A 185 -8.76 -18.87 -2.91
CA ARG A 185 -9.27 -19.12 -1.56
C ARG A 185 -9.99 -17.88 -1.06
N ASP A 186 -11.10 -18.05 -0.35
CA ASP A 186 -11.85 -16.95 0.26
C ASP A 186 -11.17 -16.46 1.55
N ILE A 187 -9.94 -15.93 1.41
CA ILE A 187 -9.23 -15.29 2.52
C ILE A 187 -9.62 -13.82 2.52
N PRO A 188 -10.25 -13.30 3.58
CA PRO A 188 -10.59 -11.88 3.66
C PRO A 188 -9.33 -11.02 3.57
N LEU A 189 -9.42 -9.85 2.87
CA LEU A 189 -8.29 -8.93 2.71
C LEU A 189 -7.63 -8.56 4.04
N TRP A 190 -8.43 -8.35 5.09
CA TRP A 190 -7.92 -8.05 6.43
C TRP A 190 -7.06 -9.18 7.02
N SER A 191 -7.50 -10.43 6.83
CA SER A 191 -6.72 -11.60 7.26
C SER A 191 -5.45 -11.76 6.44
N PHE A 192 -5.51 -11.42 5.14
CA PHE A 192 -4.34 -11.40 4.27
C PHE A 192 -3.32 -10.35 4.71
N ILE A 193 -3.73 -9.13 5.01
CA ILE A 193 -2.84 -8.05 5.50
C ILE A 193 -2.09 -8.50 6.74
N LYS A 194 -2.79 -9.07 7.74
CA LYS A 194 -2.20 -9.57 8.98
C LYS A 194 -1.27 -10.76 8.80
N ALA A 195 -1.54 -11.62 7.83
CA ALA A 195 -0.73 -12.81 7.57
C ALA A 195 0.43 -12.55 6.60
N SER A 196 0.32 -11.51 5.76
CA SER A 196 1.34 -11.17 4.77
C SER A 196 2.55 -10.53 5.43
N LYS A 197 3.73 -11.00 5.05
CA LYS A 197 5.02 -10.40 5.45
C LYS A 197 5.61 -9.52 4.35
N ASP A 198 4.82 -9.21 3.32
CA ASP A 198 5.20 -8.32 2.22
C ASP A 198 4.47 -6.98 2.35
N PRO A 199 5.09 -5.95 2.97
CA PRO A 199 4.49 -4.64 3.16
C PRO A 199 4.26 -3.89 1.85
N SER A 200 4.99 -4.23 0.78
CA SER A 200 4.82 -3.56 -0.52
C SER A 200 3.45 -3.89 -1.12
N LEU A 201 3.02 -5.15 -1.06
CA LEU A 201 1.77 -5.58 -1.69
C LEU A 201 0.54 -5.04 -0.93
N TYR A 202 0.49 -5.22 0.39
CA TYR A 202 -0.68 -4.75 1.14
C TYR A 202 -0.67 -3.22 1.30
N GLY A 203 0.52 -2.59 1.33
CA GLY A 203 0.65 -1.14 1.34
C GLY A 203 0.02 -0.52 0.11
N THR A 204 0.47 -0.91 -1.08
CA THR A 204 -0.09 -0.43 -2.34
C THR A 204 -1.60 -0.67 -2.45
N LEU A 205 -2.10 -1.84 -2.02
CA LEU A 205 -3.55 -2.10 -2.02
C LEU A 205 -4.34 -1.16 -1.12
N LEU A 206 -3.81 -0.83 0.07
CA LEU A 206 -4.46 0.11 1.00
C LEU A 206 -4.38 1.55 0.49
N GLU A 207 -3.27 1.94 -0.12
CA GLU A 207 -3.06 3.25 -0.74
C GLU A 207 -4.02 3.44 -1.93
N ASP A 208 -4.04 2.52 -2.89
CA ASP A 208 -4.97 2.55 -4.03
C ASP A 208 -6.44 2.59 -3.59
N PHE A 209 -6.79 1.80 -2.56
CA PHE A 209 -8.14 1.84 -1.98
C PHE A 209 -8.45 3.20 -1.38
N SER A 210 -7.51 3.79 -0.63
CA SER A 210 -7.71 5.10 -0.02
C SER A 210 -7.80 6.21 -1.06
N ALA A 211 -7.01 6.16 -2.13
CA ALA A 211 -7.07 7.10 -3.24
C ALA A 211 -8.44 7.04 -3.93
N PHE A 212 -8.94 5.84 -4.24
CA PHE A 212 -10.25 5.67 -4.86
C PHE A 212 -11.40 6.16 -3.95
N MET A 213 -11.34 5.86 -2.65
CA MET A 213 -12.33 6.36 -1.68
C MET A 213 -12.22 7.87 -1.47
N GLY A 214 -11.00 8.42 -1.44
CA GLY A 214 -10.74 9.85 -1.36
C GLY A 214 -11.37 10.62 -2.50
N ILE A 215 -11.19 10.14 -3.73
CA ILE A 215 -11.83 10.74 -4.93
C ILE A 215 -13.36 10.74 -4.80
N ALA A 216 -13.96 9.65 -4.33
CA ALA A 216 -15.41 9.58 -4.12
C ALA A 216 -15.88 10.59 -3.07
N ILE A 217 -15.17 10.71 -1.94
CA ILE A 217 -15.47 11.68 -0.88
C ILE A 217 -15.28 13.11 -1.41
N ALA A 218 -14.20 13.40 -2.13
CA ALA A 218 -13.96 14.71 -2.74
C ALA A 218 -15.07 15.10 -3.73
N ALA A 219 -15.49 14.17 -4.59
CA ALA A 219 -16.58 14.42 -5.52
C ALA A 219 -17.89 14.74 -4.81
N LEU A 220 -18.22 14.00 -3.74
CA LEU A 220 -19.39 14.29 -2.90
C LEU A 220 -19.29 15.67 -2.23
N GLY A 221 -18.10 16.04 -1.72
CA GLY A 221 -17.84 17.37 -1.13
C GLY A 221 -18.05 18.51 -2.14
N VAL A 222 -17.47 18.38 -3.34
CA VAL A 222 -17.65 19.36 -4.43
C VAL A 222 -19.11 19.48 -4.84
N ILE A 223 -19.81 18.35 -5.02
CA ILE A 223 -21.24 18.33 -5.40
C ILE A 223 -22.08 18.98 -4.29
N ALA A 224 -21.88 18.61 -3.03
CA ALA A 224 -22.65 19.17 -1.91
C ALA A 224 -22.37 20.68 -1.74
N SER A 225 -21.14 21.11 -1.89
CA SER A 225 -20.78 22.53 -1.78
C SER A 225 -21.35 23.34 -2.96
N SER A 226 -21.28 22.84 -4.19
CA SER A 226 -21.66 23.60 -5.39
C SER A 226 -23.15 23.52 -5.73
N LEU A 227 -23.77 22.34 -5.67
CA LEU A 227 -25.17 22.13 -6.07
C LEU A 227 -26.15 22.34 -4.89
N LEU A 228 -25.77 21.90 -3.70
CA LEU A 228 -26.61 22.05 -2.50
C LEU A 228 -26.30 23.34 -1.73
N HIS A 229 -25.30 24.12 -2.17
CA HIS A 229 -24.86 25.38 -1.56
C HIS A 229 -24.46 25.23 -0.07
N ILE A 230 -23.94 24.05 0.31
CA ILE A 230 -23.47 23.76 1.67
C ILE A 230 -22.00 24.17 1.76
N GLY A 231 -21.69 25.40 2.14
CA GLY A 231 -20.36 26.00 2.06
C GLY A 231 -19.26 25.25 2.85
N TRP A 232 -19.62 24.53 3.91
CA TRP A 232 -18.68 23.75 4.72
C TRP A 232 -18.42 22.31 4.18
N ALA A 233 -19.22 21.84 3.19
CA ALA A 233 -19.19 20.46 2.75
C ALA A 233 -17.84 20.05 2.14
N ASP A 234 -17.21 20.93 1.37
CA ASP A 234 -15.87 20.68 0.78
C ASP A 234 -14.78 20.54 1.86
N GLY A 235 -14.84 21.35 2.90
CA GLY A 235 -13.96 21.23 4.07
C GLY A 235 -14.20 19.95 4.87
N ALA A 236 -15.46 19.53 5.03
CA ALA A 236 -15.81 18.29 5.69
C ALA A 236 -15.31 17.07 4.88
N ALA A 237 -15.39 17.13 3.56
CA ALA A 237 -14.82 16.10 2.69
C ALA A 237 -13.31 15.98 2.88
N SER A 238 -12.57 17.11 2.93
CA SER A 238 -11.13 17.11 3.24
C SER A 238 -10.81 16.48 4.59
N ILE A 239 -11.59 16.76 5.64
CA ILE A 239 -11.43 16.13 6.96
C ILE A 239 -11.69 14.63 6.85
N ALA A 240 -12.74 14.20 6.15
CA ALA A 240 -13.06 12.79 5.98
C ALA A 240 -11.94 12.03 5.24
N ILE A 241 -11.34 12.63 4.20
CA ILE A 241 -10.17 12.10 3.53
C ILE A 241 -8.98 12.01 4.51
N GLY A 242 -8.72 13.06 5.30
CA GLY A 242 -7.67 13.05 6.31
C GLY A 242 -7.84 11.93 7.34
N LEU A 243 -9.06 11.69 7.82
CA LEU A 243 -9.37 10.60 8.75
C LEU A 243 -9.20 9.22 8.09
N LEU A 244 -9.56 9.07 6.83
CA LEU A 244 -9.31 7.85 6.05
C LEU A 244 -7.81 7.55 5.98
N LEU A 245 -7.00 8.55 5.64
CA LEU A 245 -5.53 8.42 5.56
C LEU A 245 -4.90 8.12 6.93
N PHE A 246 -5.41 8.71 8.01
CA PHE A 246 -4.99 8.32 9.37
C PHE A 246 -5.28 6.85 9.66
N GLY A 247 -6.44 6.35 9.25
CA GLY A 247 -6.80 4.94 9.42
C GLY A 247 -5.86 4.02 8.65
N VAL A 248 -5.59 4.31 7.38
CA VAL A 248 -4.66 3.54 6.53
C VAL A 248 -3.25 3.58 7.09
N SER A 249 -2.75 4.77 7.41
CA SER A 249 -1.42 4.94 8.00
C SER A 249 -1.27 4.18 9.34
N ALA A 250 -2.28 4.21 10.21
CA ALA A 250 -2.25 3.48 11.47
C ALA A 250 -2.12 1.95 11.26
N VAL A 251 -2.80 1.41 10.24
CA VAL A 251 -2.66 0.00 9.85
C VAL A 251 -1.23 -0.27 9.36
N LEU A 252 -0.72 0.54 8.41
CA LEU A 252 0.62 0.37 7.86
C LEU A 252 1.71 0.48 8.93
N VAL A 253 1.62 1.46 9.82
CA VAL A 253 2.56 1.63 10.95
C VAL A 253 2.53 0.41 11.87
N ASN A 254 1.34 -0.09 12.22
CA ASN A 254 1.23 -1.23 13.14
C ASN A 254 1.85 -2.50 12.54
N GLU A 255 1.56 -2.80 11.27
CA GLU A 255 2.07 -4.00 10.60
C GLU A 255 3.59 -3.88 10.33
N THR A 256 4.07 -2.75 9.83
CA THR A 256 5.50 -2.56 9.55
C THR A 256 6.35 -2.49 10.82
N ARG A 257 5.83 -1.89 11.90
CA ARG A 257 6.51 -1.86 13.20
C ARG A 257 6.77 -3.27 13.72
N SER A 258 5.79 -4.17 13.62
CA SER A 258 5.92 -5.56 14.07
C SER A 258 7.04 -6.28 13.32
N LEU A 259 7.11 -6.08 12.00
CA LEU A 259 8.14 -6.66 11.13
C LEU A 259 9.54 -6.12 11.44
N ILE A 260 9.68 -4.80 11.71
CA ILE A 260 10.94 -4.18 12.11
C ILE A 260 11.40 -4.70 13.48
N ALA A 261 10.47 -4.92 14.42
CA ALA A 261 10.77 -5.43 15.75
C ALA A 261 11.21 -6.92 15.76
N GLY A 262 11.20 -7.58 14.60
CA GLY A 262 11.64 -8.97 14.46
C GLY A 262 10.53 -9.98 14.74
N GLU A 263 9.34 -9.72 14.19
CA GLU A 263 8.25 -10.70 14.25
C GLU A 263 8.69 -12.03 13.61
N ALA A 264 8.40 -13.14 14.30
CA ALA A 264 8.72 -14.47 13.83
C ALA A 264 8.03 -14.78 12.48
N VAL A 265 8.63 -15.67 11.71
CA VAL A 265 7.98 -16.23 10.51
C VAL A 265 6.65 -16.88 10.88
N ALA A 266 5.77 -17.00 9.90
CA ALA A 266 4.45 -17.60 10.12
C ALA A 266 4.57 -18.99 10.77
N ILE A 267 3.70 -19.29 11.72
CA ILE A 267 3.73 -20.53 12.54
C ILE A 267 3.93 -21.80 11.70
N PRO A 268 3.26 -21.98 10.53
CA PRO A 268 3.47 -23.18 9.72
C PRO A 268 4.89 -23.33 9.15
N ILE A 269 5.54 -22.20 8.83
CA ILE A 269 6.94 -22.20 8.37
C ILE A 269 7.86 -22.59 9.53
N MET A 270 7.58 -22.09 10.73
CA MET A 270 8.33 -22.43 11.94
C MET A 270 8.20 -23.92 12.28
N GLU A 271 6.99 -24.48 12.19
CA GLU A 271 6.74 -25.91 12.42
C GLU A 271 7.46 -26.79 11.39
N GLU A 272 7.44 -26.39 10.12
CA GLU A 272 8.15 -27.11 9.06
C GLU A 272 9.67 -27.02 9.26
N LEU A 273 10.19 -25.85 9.62
CA LEU A 273 11.61 -25.67 9.96
C LEU A 273 12.01 -26.57 11.14
N HIS A 274 11.22 -26.60 12.20
CA HIS A 274 11.46 -27.50 13.32
C HIS A 274 11.43 -28.98 12.91
N ARG A 275 10.51 -29.37 12.02
CA ARG A 275 10.43 -30.74 11.50
C ARG A 275 11.67 -31.10 10.70
N VAL A 276 12.14 -30.21 9.81
CA VAL A 276 13.36 -30.44 9.01
C VAL A 276 14.59 -30.51 9.92
N LEU A 277 14.72 -29.61 10.89
CA LEU A 277 15.83 -29.58 11.83
C LEU A 277 15.85 -30.85 12.72
N ALA A 278 14.67 -31.27 13.24
CA ALA A 278 14.56 -32.47 14.05
C ALA A 278 14.83 -33.79 13.28
N ALA A 279 14.69 -33.77 11.96
CA ALA A 279 15.00 -34.92 11.09
C ALA A 279 16.50 -35.05 10.79
N ASP A 280 17.31 -34.00 11.00
CA ASP A 280 18.75 -34.04 10.74
C ASP A 280 19.52 -34.47 12.00
N SER A 281 20.05 -35.71 11.97
CA SER A 281 20.80 -36.30 13.10
C SER A 281 22.12 -35.58 13.44
N ARG A 282 22.53 -34.59 12.68
CA ARG A 282 23.71 -33.74 12.96
C ARG A 282 23.38 -32.53 13.81
N ILE A 283 22.09 -32.26 14.04
CA ILE A 283 21.61 -31.17 14.87
C ILE A 283 21.06 -31.80 16.16
N LEU A 284 21.74 -31.59 17.27
CA LEU A 284 21.37 -32.09 18.60
C LEU A 284 20.63 -31.01 19.38
#